data_d5e09a55d082ae85681ba616a79306e0
#
_entry.id   d5e09a55d082ae85681ba616a79306e0
#
_cell.length_a   1.000
_cell.length_b   1.000
_cell.length_c   1.000
_cell.angle_alpha   90.00
_cell.angle_beta   90.00
_cell.angle_gamma   90.00
#
_symmetry.space_group_name_H-M   'P 1'
#
loop_
_entity.id
_entity.type
_entity.pdbx_description
1 polymer ?
#
loop_
_entity_poly.entity_id
_entity_poly.type
_entity_poly.pdbx_seq_one_letter_code
_entity_poly.pdbx_strand_id
1 'polypeptide(L)'
;MNINKNLFDALPIGFFNCLASGSSNRIYSDCLLLIYHEYDREITYRIARSRIRDALAIYLLENHIDYLDDEMTTDRNYNQLANSVIRKFCSKEVGWLEEDTDDATYEKHIMMTEQGVFLAEFLQKMMKPEWEEFSSYIFNIYNILQNPDQWEPDIYVNALRSVYRNAKQLSGALKRLATFIKKIIERMVREESLESLTENVLEYCEGDFIREYARLP
;
A
#
# COMPACT_ATOMS: atom_id res chain seq x y z
N MET A 1 -8.86 -2.32 -24.75
CA MET A 1 -8.86 -1.40 -23.60
C MET A 1 -9.61 -0.15 -24.06
N ASN A 2 -10.80 0.10 -23.50
CA ASN A 2 -11.61 1.27 -23.89
C ASN A 2 -10.98 2.52 -23.26
N ILE A 3 -10.28 3.31 -24.06
CA ILE A 3 -9.49 4.50 -23.64
C ILE A 3 -10.40 5.69 -23.24
N ASN A 4 -11.72 5.53 -23.34
CA ASN A 4 -12.69 6.62 -23.16
C ASN A 4 -13.26 6.77 -21.73
N LYS A 5 -12.80 5.99 -20.72
CA LYS A 5 -13.15 6.25 -19.32
C LYS A 5 -12.00 6.97 -18.64
N ASN A 6 -12.24 8.21 -18.23
CA ASN A 6 -11.31 8.94 -17.39
C ASN A 6 -11.27 8.29 -15.99
N LEU A 7 -10.11 8.30 -15.35
CA LEU A 7 -9.95 7.82 -13.96
C LEU A 7 -10.95 8.53 -13.02
N PHE A 8 -11.14 9.81 -13.19
CA PHE A 8 -12.04 10.64 -12.36
C PHE A 8 -13.53 10.40 -12.61
N ASP A 9 -13.91 9.65 -13.66
CA ASP A 9 -15.28 9.15 -13.83
C ASP A 9 -15.58 7.94 -12.92
N ALA A 10 -14.53 7.28 -12.42
CA ALA A 10 -14.61 6.09 -11.58
C ALA A 10 -14.32 6.35 -10.11
N LEU A 11 -13.80 7.52 -9.77
CA LEU A 11 -13.40 7.88 -8.40
C LEU A 11 -14.26 9.04 -7.87
N PRO A 12 -14.53 9.08 -6.55
CA PRO A 12 -15.10 10.26 -5.91
C PRO A 12 -14.27 11.51 -6.17
N ILE A 13 -14.92 12.68 -6.28
CA ILE A 13 -14.27 13.96 -6.64
C ILE A 13 -13.13 14.33 -5.69
N GLY A 14 -13.29 14.04 -4.40
CA GLY A 14 -12.30 14.34 -3.35
C GLY A 14 -11.43 13.16 -2.97
N PHE A 15 -11.38 12.08 -3.78
CA PHE A 15 -10.69 10.84 -3.44
C PHE A 15 -9.24 11.05 -2.97
N PHE A 16 -8.52 11.98 -3.58
CA PHE A 16 -7.13 12.29 -3.22
C PHE A 16 -6.99 13.49 -2.26
N ASN A 17 -8.07 14.15 -1.85
CA ASN A 17 -8.01 15.38 -1.05
C ASN A 17 -7.29 15.18 0.28
N CYS A 18 -7.47 14.04 0.94
CA CYS A 18 -6.79 13.75 2.19
C CYS A 18 -5.27 13.54 2.05
N LEU A 19 -4.79 13.27 0.82
CA LEU A 19 -3.36 13.11 0.50
C LEU A 19 -2.78 14.35 -0.21
N ALA A 20 -3.60 15.33 -0.52
CA ALA A 20 -3.16 16.57 -1.13
C ALA A 20 -2.31 17.40 -0.16
N SER A 21 -1.66 18.43 -0.66
CA SER A 21 -0.83 19.33 0.15
C SER A 21 -1.63 19.95 1.30
N GLY A 22 -1.23 19.64 2.54
CA GLY A 22 -1.87 20.14 3.75
C GLY A 22 -1.10 19.64 4.99
N SER A 23 -1.40 20.20 6.15
CA SER A 23 -0.74 19.81 7.41
C SER A 23 -1.12 18.39 7.88
N SER A 24 -2.29 17.91 7.46
CA SER A 24 -2.86 16.63 7.93
C SER A 24 -2.68 15.46 6.95
N ASN A 25 -2.08 15.68 5.77
CA ASN A 25 -1.96 14.64 4.72
C ASN A 25 -1.17 13.41 5.21
N ARG A 26 -0.09 13.63 5.96
CA ARG A 26 0.70 12.56 6.56
C ARG A 26 -0.13 11.73 7.55
N ILE A 27 -0.89 12.41 8.41
CA ILE A 27 -1.74 11.75 9.40
C ILE A 27 -2.82 10.92 8.72
N TYR A 28 -3.47 11.44 7.67
CA TYR A 28 -4.48 10.69 6.92
C TYR A 28 -3.89 9.48 6.19
N SER A 29 -2.69 9.59 5.63
CA SER A 29 -2.02 8.44 5.01
C SER A 29 -1.72 7.34 6.04
N ASP A 30 -1.21 7.72 7.22
CA ASP A 30 -0.90 6.78 8.29
C ASP A 30 -2.18 6.14 8.85
N CYS A 31 -3.26 6.91 9.02
CA CYS A 31 -4.58 6.40 9.42
C CYS A 31 -5.14 5.40 8.41
N LEU A 32 -5.02 5.68 7.10
CA LEU A 32 -5.48 4.76 6.05
C LEU A 32 -4.68 3.45 6.09
N LEU A 33 -3.37 3.51 6.23
CA LEU A 33 -2.50 2.33 6.31
C LEU A 33 -2.77 1.52 7.58
N LEU A 34 -3.06 2.17 8.70
CA LEU A 34 -3.43 1.49 9.93
C LEU A 34 -4.77 0.74 9.78
N ILE A 35 -5.78 1.37 9.16
CA ILE A 35 -7.06 0.72 8.86
C ILE A 35 -6.86 -0.45 7.90
N TYR A 36 -6.03 -0.27 6.86
CA TYR A 36 -5.71 -1.33 5.91
C TYR A 36 -5.02 -2.52 6.60
N HIS A 37 -4.11 -2.28 7.53
CA HIS A 37 -3.45 -3.31 8.30
C HIS A 37 -4.44 -4.09 9.20
N GLU A 38 -5.42 -3.41 9.80
CA GLU A 38 -6.48 -4.07 10.55
C GLU A 38 -7.42 -4.88 9.62
N TYR A 39 -7.69 -4.36 8.42
CA TYR A 39 -8.48 -5.02 7.40
C TYR A 39 -7.81 -6.30 6.87
N ASP A 40 -6.52 -6.25 6.57
CA ASP A 40 -5.75 -7.38 6.03
C ASP A 40 -5.62 -8.53 7.04
N ARG A 41 -5.69 -8.24 8.34
CA ARG A 41 -5.65 -9.26 9.40
C ARG A 41 -6.98 -9.95 9.64
N GLU A 42 -8.08 -9.39 9.16
CA GLU A 42 -9.40 -9.96 9.33
C GLU A 42 -9.72 -10.96 8.21
N ILE A 43 -10.36 -12.08 8.59
CA ILE A 43 -10.85 -13.07 7.62
C ILE A 43 -12.13 -12.56 6.93
N THR A 44 -12.88 -11.70 7.62
CA THR A 44 -14.10 -11.10 7.10
C THR A 44 -13.81 -9.72 6.51
N TYR A 45 -14.59 -9.32 5.52
CA TYR A 45 -14.48 -7.98 4.92
C TYR A 45 -15.08 -6.86 5.79
N ARG A 46 -15.57 -7.19 7.00
CA ARG A 46 -16.21 -6.27 7.94
C ARG A 46 -15.42 -6.20 9.23
N ILE A 47 -15.09 -4.99 9.67
CA ILE A 47 -14.41 -4.75 10.93
C ILE A 47 -15.36 -3.95 11.84
N ALA A 48 -15.45 -4.32 13.11
CA ALA A 48 -16.22 -3.54 14.07
C ALA A 48 -15.72 -2.10 14.12
N ARG A 49 -16.62 -1.13 13.95
CA ARG A 49 -16.29 0.31 13.94
C ARG A 49 -15.56 0.74 15.21
N SER A 50 -15.93 0.15 16.36
CA SER A 50 -15.28 0.42 17.64
C SER A 50 -13.81 0.05 17.62
N ARG A 51 -13.44 -1.09 17.01
CA ARG A 51 -12.04 -1.54 16.89
C ARG A 51 -11.20 -0.57 16.07
N ILE A 52 -11.72 -0.13 14.91
CA ILE A 52 -11.02 0.86 14.07
C ILE A 52 -10.88 2.18 14.81
N ARG A 53 -11.94 2.65 15.48
CA ARG A 53 -11.91 3.87 16.30
C ARG A 53 -10.82 3.79 17.38
N ASP A 54 -10.78 2.68 18.11
CA ASP A 54 -9.85 2.51 19.24
C ASP A 54 -8.39 2.43 18.74
N ALA A 55 -8.14 1.73 17.62
CA ALA A 55 -6.82 1.68 16.98
C ALA A 55 -6.37 3.09 16.51
N LEU A 56 -7.25 3.85 15.87
CA LEU A 56 -6.95 5.22 15.45
C LEU A 56 -6.73 6.14 16.66
N ALA A 57 -7.53 6.01 17.72
CA ALA A 57 -7.39 6.83 18.92
C ALA A 57 -6.05 6.59 19.63
N ILE A 58 -5.59 5.33 19.68
CA ILE A 58 -4.26 4.99 20.21
C ILE A 58 -3.16 5.64 19.35
N TYR A 59 -3.23 5.50 18.04
CA TYR A 59 -2.26 6.12 17.13
C TYR A 59 -2.18 7.64 17.30
N LEU A 60 -3.33 8.32 17.36
CA LEU A 60 -3.40 9.76 17.51
C LEU A 60 -2.84 10.22 18.88
N LEU A 61 -3.11 9.46 19.95
CA LEU A 61 -2.58 9.69 21.28
C LEU A 61 -1.05 9.54 21.33
N GLU A 62 -0.53 8.43 20.80
CA GLU A 62 0.91 8.12 20.83
C GLU A 62 1.74 9.13 20.02
N ASN A 63 1.17 9.68 18.96
CA ASN A 63 1.81 10.68 18.11
C ASN A 63 1.49 12.13 18.51
N HIS A 64 0.79 12.35 19.64
CA HIS A 64 0.42 13.67 20.15
C HIS A 64 -0.31 14.55 19.13
N ILE A 65 -1.26 13.93 18.37
CA ILE A 65 -2.03 14.61 17.33
C ILE A 65 -3.31 15.16 17.95
N ASP A 66 -3.29 16.42 18.37
CA ASP A 66 -4.43 17.07 19.03
C ASP A 66 -5.32 17.86 18.04
N TYR A 67 -4.90 17.95 16.77
CA TYR A 67 -5.58 18.74 15.75
C TYR A 67 -5.55 18.04 14.38
N LEU A 68 -6.69 18.03 13.71
CA LEU A 68 -6.85 17.56 12.33
C LEU A 68 -7.77 18.53 11.56
N ASP A 69 -7.20 19.21 10.57
CA ASP A 69 -7.87 20.25 9.77
C ASP A 69 -8.50 21.33 10.69
N ASP A 70 -9.83 21.51 10.63
CA ASP A 70 -10.57 22.47 11.46
C ASP A 70 -11.16 21.85 12.76
N GLU A 71 -10.94 20.56 13.00
CA GLU A 71 -11.43 19.86 14.20
C GLU A 71 -10.35 19.81 15.29
N MET A 72 -10.50 20.63 16.33
CA MET A 72 -9.69 20.55 17.54
C MET A 72 -10.33 19.63 18.56
N THR A 73 -9.52 18.83 19.24
CA THR A 73 -9.98 18.12 20.45
C THR A 73 -9.97 19.10 21.62
N THR A 74 -11.13 19.49 22.12
CA THR A 74 -11.27 20.41 23.25
C THR A 74 -10.83 19.82 24.58
N ASP A 75 -10.78 18.50 24.75
CA ASP A 75 -10.44 17.83 26.02
C ASP A 75 -9.56 16.58 25.82
N ARG A 76 -8.65 16.56 24.83
CA ARG A 76 -7.86 15.37 24.47
C ARG A 76 -8.71 14.11 24.20
N ASN A 77 -9.90 14.30 23.64
CA ASN A 77 -10.79 13.20 23.31
C ASN A 77 -10.40 12.58 21.95
N TYR A 78 -9.35 11.77 21.96
CA TYR A 78 -8.83 11.10 20.76
C TYR A 78 -9.88 10.19 20.08
N ASN A 79 -10.86 9.67 20.83
CA ASN A 79 -11.98 8.93 20.24
C ASN A 79 -12.87 9.80 19.35
N GLN A 80 -13.04 11.07 19.70
CA GLN A 80 -13.80 12.00 18.86
C GLN A 80 -13.03 12.30 17.58
N LEU A 81 -11.72 12.52 17.69
CA LEU A 81 -10.86 12.77 16.54
C LEU A 81 -10.78 11.53 15.62
N ALA A 82 -10.64 10.34 16.18
CA ALA A 82 -10.71 9.07 15.42
C ALA A 82 -12.04 8.91 14.68
N ASN A 83 -13.16 9.27 15.32
CA ASN A 83 -14.46 9.25 14.69
C ASN A 83 -14.58 10.28 13.54
N SER A 84 -13.93 11.42 13.62
CA SER A 84 -13.91 12.40 12.52
C SER A 84 -13.13 11.86 11.32
N VAL A 85 -11.99 11.20 11.54
CA VAL A 85 -11.23 10.51 10.49
C VAL A 85 -12.11 9.47 9.79
N ILE A 86 -12.77 8.58 10.55
CA ILE A 86 -13.67 7.56 9.99
C ILE A 86 -14.77 8.22 9.16
N ARG A 87 -15.44 9.23 9.69
CA ARG A 87 -16.51 9.95 8.96
C ARG A 87 -16.00 10.58 7.68
N LYS A 88 -14.80 11.17 7.71
CA LYS A 88 -14.17 11.76 6.52
C LYS A 88 -13.89 10.70 5.46
N PHE A 89 -13.34 9.56 5.84
CA PHE A 89 -13.04 8.46 4.91
C PHE A 89 -14.30 7.79 4.36
N CYS A 90 -15.40 7.76 5.14
CA CYS A 90 -16.71 7.28 4.70
C CYS A 90 -17.51 8.33 3.90
N SER A 91 -17.04 9.57 3.82
CA SER A 91 -17.76 10.61 3.07
C SER A 91 -17.83 10.27 1.59
N LYS A 92 -18.91 10.70 0.91
CA LYS A 92 -19.09 10.50 -0.53
C LYS A 92 -18.00 11.20 -1.37
N GLU A 93 -17.32 12.18 -0.80
CA GLU A 93 -16.22 12.90 -1.46
C GLU A 93 -14.95 12.08 -1.47
N VAL A 94 -14.61 11.43 -0.37
CA VAL A 94 -13.39 10.63 -0.19
C VAL A 94 -13.62 9.17 -0.60
N GLY A 95 -14.62 8.51 -0.05
CA GLY A 95 -15.04 7.17 -0.45
C GLY A 95 -14.00 6.06 -0.27
N TRP A 96 -13.13 6.17 0.73
CA TRP A 96 -12.16 5.11 1.03
C TRP A 96 -12.76 3.97 1.85
N LEU A 97 -13.78 4.31 2.65
CA LEU A 97 -14.47 3.38 3.54
C LEU A 97 -15.98 3.46 3.31
N GLU A 98 -16.67 2.39 3.68
CA GLU A 98 -18.10 2.30 3.79
C GLU A 98 -18.48 1.86 5.20
N GLU A 99 -19.54 2.46 5.75
CA GLU A 99 -20.13 2.04 7.04
C GLU A 99 -21.39 1.22 6.77
N ASP A 100 -21.45 0.02 7.35
CA ASP A 100 -22.59 -0.87 7.32
C ASP A 100 -23.10 -1.11 8.75
N THR A 101 -24.38 -1.31 8.92
CA THR A 101 -25.00 -1.62 10.21
C THR A 101 -25.62 -3.00 10.13
N ASP A 102 -25.24 -3.88 11.03
CA ASP A 102 -25.85 -5.21 11.14
C ASP A 102 -27.30 -5.09 11.63
N ASP A 103 -28.23 -5.62 10.85
CA ASP A 103 -29.66 -5.51 11.13
C ASP A 103 -30.08 -6.27 12.40
N ALA A 104 -29.33 -7.28 12.83
CA ALA A 104 -29.66 -8.10 13.98
C ALA A 104 -29.07 -7.57 15.29
N THR A 105 -27.83 -7.06 15.24
CA THR A 105 -27.10 -6.60 16.43
C THR A 105 -27.06 -5.09 16.56
N TYR A 106 -27.44 -4.36 15.51
CA TYR A 106 -27.28 -2.90 15.38
C TYR A 106 -25.82 -2.43 15.54
N GLU A 107 -24.88 -3.34 15.41
CA GLU A 107 -23.47 -3.00 15.44
C GLU A 107 -23.03 -2.37 14.11
N LYS A 108 -22.22 -1.33 14.23
CA LYS A 108 -21.66 -0.64 13.07
C LYS A 108 -20.33 -1.28 12.69
N HIS A 109 -20.20 -1.57 11.41
CA HIS A 109 -19.00 -2.15 10.81
C HIS A 109 -18.44 -1.21 9.75
N ILE A 110 -17.13 -1.27 9.58
CA ILE A 110 -16.40 -0.57 8.53
C ILE A 110 -15.91 -1.58 7.51
N MET A 111 -16.06 -1.24 6.25
CA MET A 111 -15.51 -1.97 5.11
C MET A 111 -14.62 -1.01 4.32
N MET A 112 -13.54 -1.51 3.78
CA MET A 112 -12.77 -0.75 2.80
C MET A 112 -13.40 -0.89 1.42
N THR A 113 -13.50 0.23 0.70
CA THR A 113 -13.88 0.18 -0.71
C THR A 113 -12.76 -0.44 -1.55
N GLU A 114 -13.09 -1.01 -2.72
CA GLU A 114 -12.08 -1.54 -3.64
C GLU A 114 -11.00 -0.50 -3.96
N GLN A 115 -11.41 0.74 -4.20
CA GLN A 115 -10.52 1.86 -4.49
C GLN A 115 -9.68 2.25 -3.27
N GLY A 116 -10.27 2.17 -2.05
CA GLY A 116 -9.56 2.41 -0.79
C GLY A 116 -8.48 1.36 -0.53
N VAL A 117 -8.77 0.09 -0.81
CA VAL A 117 -7.77 -1.01 -0.73
C VAL A 117 -6.64 -0.77 -1.72
N PHE A 118 -6.94 -0.51 -3.01
CA PHE A 118 -5.89 -0.23 -4.01
C PHE A 118 -5.02 0.97 -3.65
N LEU A 119 -5.61 2.02 -3.08
CA LEU A 119 -4.85 3.17 -2.62
C LEU A 119 -3.91 2.81 -1.47
N ALA A 120 -4.40 2.07 -0.46
CA ALA A 120 -3.59 1.65 0.68
C ALA A 120 -2.43 0.74 0.26
N GLU A 121 -2.69 -0.26 -0.61
CA GLU A 121 -1.65 -1.12 -1.19
C GLU A 121 -0.60 -0.32 -1.97
N PHE A 122 -1.05 0.67 -2.75
CA PHE A 122 -0.14 1.55 -3.48
C PHE A 122 0.77 2.34 -2.52
N LEU A 123 0.19 2.95 -1.47
CA LEU A 123 0.96 3.69 -0.47
C LEU A 123 1.94 2.79 0.28
N GLN A 124 1.51 1.60 0.68
CA GLN A 124 2.37 0.61 1.34
C GLN A 124 3.57 0.23 0.46
N LYS A 125 3.33 -0.06 -0.81
CA LYS A 125 4.39 -0.37 -1.78
C LYS A 125 5.35 0.82 -2.03
N MET A 126 4.86 2.04 -1.92
CA MET A 126 5.69 3.25 -2.02
C MET A 126 6.60 3.42 -0.79
N MET A 127 6.10 3.09 0.41
CA MET A 127 6.84 3.22 1.67
C MET A 127 7.83 2.09 1.90
N LYS A 128 7.44 0.88 1.51
CA LYS A 128 8.29 -0.32 1.57
C LYS A 128 8.30 -0.93 0.17
N PRO A 129 9.21 -0.51 -0.71
CA PRO A 129 9.39 -1.21 -1.96
C PRO A 129 9.80 -2.64 -1.61
N GLU A 130 8.85 -3.56 -1.67
CA GLU A 130 9.15 -4.97 -1.63
C GLU A 130 10.06 -5.26 -2.81
N TRP A 131 11.24 -5.77 -2.55
CA TRP A 131 12.08 -6.33 -3.58
C TRP A 131 11.34 -7.52 -4.14
N GLU A 132 10.75 -7.34 -5.31
CA GLU A 132 10.04 -8.42 -5.98
C GLU A 132 11.03 -9.58 -6.15
N GLU A 133 10.65 -10.76 -5.70
CA GLU A 133 11.43 -11.97 -5.89
C GLU A 133 11.54 -12.28 -7.38
N PHE A 134 12.60 -11.80 -8.02
CA PHE A 134 12.90 -12.09 -9.44
C PHE A 134 12.88 -13.58 -9.72
N SER A 135 13.34 -14.37 -8.74
CA SER A 135 13.35 -15.83 -8.76
C SER A 135 11.97 -16.42 -9.00
N SER A 136 10.92 -15.87 -8.41
CA SER A 136 9.56 -16.38 -8.58
C SER A 136 9.03 -16.19 -10.00
N TYR A 137 9.33 -15.07 -10.63
CA TYR A 137 8.96 -14.84 -12.04
C TYR A 137 9.72 -15.78 -12.99
N ILE A 138 11.02 -15.96 -12.78
CA ILE A 138 11.87 -16.85 -13.58
C ILE A 138 11.42 -18.30 -13.40
N PHE A 139 11.17 -18.72 -12.17
CA PHE A 139 10.71 -20.05 -11.84
C PHE A 139 9.35 -20.36 -12.47
N ASN A 140 8.40 -19.44 -12.40
CA ASN A 140 7.08 -19.59 -13.02
C ASN A 140 7.17 -19.69 -14.56
N ILE A 141 8.02 -18.85 -15.19
CA ILE A 141 8.25 -18.91 -16.63
C ILE A 141 8.87 -20.27 -16.99
N TYR A 142 9.90 -20.71 -16.28
CA TYR A 142 10.59 -21.97 -16.52
C TYR A 142 9.64 -23.16 -16.39
N ASN A 143 8.89 -23.25 -15.28
CA ASN A 143 7.96 -24.36 -15.05
C ASN A 143 6.87 -24.46 -16.12
N ILE A 144 6.36 -23.32 -16.57
CA ILE A 144 5.35 -23.32 -17.64
C ILE A 144 5.96 -23.79 -18.95
N LEU A 145 7.21 -23.39 -19.28
CA LEU A 145 7.84 -23.74 -20.56
C LEU A 145 8.47 -25.13 -20.59
N GLN A 146 8.67 -25.78 -19.43
CA GLN A 146 9.39 -27.05 -19.35
C GLN A 146 8.61 -28.24 -19.96
N ASN A 147 7.29 -28.20 -19.98
CA ASN A 147 6.44 -29.30 -20.44
C ASN A 147 5.37 -28.85 -21.46
N PRO A 148 5.78 -28.35 -22.65
CA PRO A 148 4.84 -27.85 -23.65
C PRO A 148 3.94 -28.96 -24.23
N ASP A 149 4.41 -30.21 -24.25
CA ASP A 149 3.68 -31.34 -24.83
C ASP A 149 2.46 -31.78 -23.98
N GLN A 150 2.35 -31.30 -22.75
CA GLN A 150 1.23 -31.57 -21.83
C GLN A 150 0.09 -30.55 -21.96
N TRP A 151 0.22 -29.56 -22.84
CA TRP A 151 -0.76 -28.51 -22.99
C TRP A 151 -1.82 -28.86 -24.03
N GLU A 152 -3.06 -28.99 -23.59
CA GLU A 152 -4.19 -28.95 -24.48
C GLU A 152 -4.33 -27.57 -25.16
N PRO A 153 -4.96 -27.46 -26.33
CA PRO A 153 -5.04 -26.20 -27.10
C PRO A 153 -5.53 -25.00 -26.31
N ASP A 154 -6.49 -25.17 -25.41
CA ASP A 154 -7.04 -24.12 -24.58
C ASP A 154 -6.07 -23.71 -23.41
N ILE A 155 -5.30 -24.68 -22.93
CA ILE A 155 -4.28 -24.47 -21.90
C ILE A 155 -3.09 -23.73 -22.50
N TYR A 156 -2.74 -24.01 -23.77
CA TYR A 156 -1.61 -23.39 -24.46
C TYR A 156 -1.69 -21.86 -24.48
N VAL A 157 -2.83 -21.28 -24.81
CA VAL A 157 -3.05 -19.83 -24.85
C VAL A 157 -2.91 -19.21 -23.47
N ASN A 158 -3.44 -19.87 -22.44
CA ASN A 158 -3.36 -19.39 -21.06
C ASN A 158 -1.93 -19.49 -20.51
N ALA A 159 -1.20 -20.56 -20.84
CA ALA A 159 0.19 -20.76 -20.48
C ALA A 159 1.08 -19.65 -21.07
N LEU A 160 0.97 -19.40 -22.39
CA LEU A 160 1.72 -18.32 -23.05
C LEU A 160 1.36 -16.93 -22.49
N ARG A 161 0.08 -16.69 -22.20
CA ARG A 161 -0.36 -15.43 -21.56
C ARG A 161 0.25 -15.28 -20.17
N SER A 162 0.35 -16.36 -19.40
CA SER A 162 0.99 -16.36 -18.09
C SER A 162 2.48 -16.09 -18.19
N VAL A 163 3.19 -16.77 -19.12
CA VAL A 163 4.62 -16.51 -19.41
C VAL A 163 4.84 -15.06 -19.79
N TYR A 164 4.03 -14.51 -20.70
CA TYR A 164 4.13 -13.11 -21.11
C TYR A 164 3.92 -12.16 -19.93
N ARG A 165 2.94 -12.43 -19.05
CA ARG A 165 2.66 -11.63 -17.86
C ARG A 165 3.85 -11.63 -16.90
N ASN A 166 4.37 -12.81 -16.56
CA ASN A 166 5.54 -12.96 -15.69
C ASN A 166 6.78 -12.27 -16.29
N ALA A 167 7.03 -12.42 -17.59
CA ALA A 167 8.14 -11.74 -18.26
C ALA A 167 8.00 -10.22 -18.24
N LYS A 168 6.78 -9.70 -18.40
CA LYS A 168 6.50 -8.27 -18.30
C LYS A 168 6.70 -7.75 -16.87
N GLN A 169 6.28 -8.51 -15.86
CA GLN A 169 6.49 -8.18 -14.44
C GLN A 169 7.99 -8.18 -14.11
N LEU A 170 8.73 -9.21 -14.51
CA LEU A 170 10.18 -9.28 -14.36
C LEU A 170 10.88 -8.07 -15.01
N SER A 171 10.52 -7.74 -16.25
CA SER A 171 11.06 -6.56 -16.94
C SER A 171 10.77 -5.26 -16.19
N GLY A 172 9.57 -5.11 -15.64
CA GLY A 172 9.19 -3.96 -14.82
C GLY A 172 10.01 -3.87 -13.53
N ALA A 173 10.18 -4.99 -12.84
CA ALA A 173 10.97 -5.10 -11.62
C ALA A 173 12.45 -4.77 -11.85
N LEU A 174 13.05 -5.30 -12.92
CA LEU A 174 14.42 -4.96 -13.31
C LEU A 174 14.60 -3.47 -13.63
N LYS A 175 13.62 -2.83 -14.25
CA LYS A 175 13.67 -1.38 -14.51
C LYS A 175 13.61 -0.58 -13.20
N ARG A 176 12.79 -0.99 -12.25
CA ARG A 176 12.72 -0.35 -10.91
C ARG A 176 14.05 -0.49 -10.18
N LEU A 177 14.64 -1.70 -10.18
CA LEU A 177 15.95 -1.95 -9.59
C LEU A 177 17.04 -1.08 -10.22
N ALA A 178 17.09 -1.01 -11.54
CA ALA A 178 18.06 -0.15 -12.25
C ALA A 178 17.91 1.33 -11.87
N THR A 179 16.66 1.81 -11.76
CA THR A 179 16.37 3.19 -11.32
C THR A 179 16.81 3.44 -9.88
N PHE A 180 16.59 2.45 -9.01
CA PHE A 180 16.99 2.52 -7.61
C PHE A 180 18.52 2.56 -7.47
N ILE A 181 19.25 1.65 -8.13
CA ILE A 181 20.71 1.64 -8.16
C ILE A 181 21.26 2.99 -8.67
N LYS A 182 20.67 3.52 -9.75
CA LYS A 182 21.05 4.84 -10.26
C LYS A 182 20.91 5.93 -9.19
N LYS A 183 19.80 5.95 -8.44
CA LYS A 183 19.60 6.94 -7.37
C LYS A 183 20.62 6.79 -6.24
N ILE A 184 21.00 5.56 -5.87
CA ILE A 184 22.05 5.31 -4.88
C ILE A 184 23.39 5.88 -5.37
N ILE A 185 23.77 5.55 -6.61
CA ILE A 185 25.02 6.06 -7.22
C ILE A 185 25.02 7.61 -7.24
N GLU A 186 23.90 8.23 -7.66
CA GLU A 186 23.76 9.70 -7.68
C GLU A 186 23.90 10.30 -6.27
N ARG A 187 23.35 9.64 -5.24
CA ARG A 187 23.50 10.05 -3.85
C ARG A 187 24.96 9.94 -3.41
N MET A 188 25.59 8.79 -3.64
CA MET A 188 27.01 8.56 -3.32
C MET A 188 27.94 9.58 -3.97
N VAL A 189 27.66 9.96 -5.22
CA VAL A 189 28.48 10.96 -5.95
C VAL A 189 28.30 12.37 -5.42
N ARG A 190 27.14 12.69 -4.81
CA ARG A 190 26.85 14.02 -4.25
C ARG A 190 27.38 14.22 -2.85
N GLU A 191 27.68 13.16 -2.12
CA GLU A 191 28.17 13.24 -0.75
C GLU A 191 29.68 13.51 -0.75
N GLU A 192 30.08 14.65 -0.13
CA GLU A 192 31.47 15.11 -0.08
C GLU A 192 32.29 14.43 1.04
N SER A 193 31.66 13.68 1.95
CA SER A 193 32.29 13.06 3.11
C SER A 193 32.39 11.54 2.95
N LEU A 194 33.60 11.01 3.17
CA LEU A 194 33.89 9.59 3.12
C LEU A 194 33.13 8.80 4.22
N GLU A 195 32.80 9.47 5.33
CA GLU A 195 32.09 8.91 6.48
C GLU A 195 30.62 8.65 6.14
N SER A 196 29.94 9.62 5.51
CA SER A 196 28.56 9.47 5.07
C SER A 196 28.41 8.49 3.89
N LEU A 197 29.44 8.38 3.03
CA LEU A 197 29.51 7.35 1.99
C LEU A 197 29.58 5.94 2.59
N THR A 198 30.39 5.76 3.65
CA THR A 198 30.54 4.45 4.32
C THR A 198 29.27 4.07 5.08
N GLU A 199 28.62 4.99 5.77
CA GLU A 199 27.35 4.75 6.44
C GLU A 199 26.24 4.37 5.46
N ASN A 200 26.11 5.07 4.34
CA ASN A 200 25.10 4.77 3.32
C ASN A 200 25.36 3.41 2.62
N VAL A 201 26.63 3.03 2.39
CA VAL A 201 26.98 1.71 1.86
C VAL A 201 26.71 0.61 2.87
N LEU A 202 27.02 0.83 4.15
CA LEU A 202 26.72 -0.11 5.22
C LEU A 202 25.21 -0.26 5.42
N GLU A 203 24.43 0.82 5.46
CA GLU A 203 22.97 0.78 5.56
C GLU A 203 22.36 0.01 4.39
N TYR A 204 22.87 0.20 3.18
CA TYR A 204 22.46 -0.56 2.01
C TYR A 204 22.84 -2.05 2.11
N CYS A 205 24.07 -2.35 2.55
CA CYS A 205 24.53 -3.73 2.70
C CYS A 205 23.88 -4.46 3.88
N GLU A 206 23.65 -3.79 5.00
CA GLU A 206 23.07 -4.40 6.21
C GLU A 206 21.53 -4.42 6.20
N GLY A 207 20.91 -3.42 5.56
CA GLY A 207 19.45 -3.27 5.57
C GLY A 207 18.74 -4.23 4.63
N ASP A 208 19.01 -4.14 3.34
CA ASP A 208 18.17 -4.75 2.33
C ASP A 208 18.87 -5.84 1.51
N PHE A 209 20.17 -5.66 1.20
CA PHE A 209 20.88 -6.59 0.31
C PHE A 209 21.26 -7.90 1.01
N ILE A 210 21.78 -7.85 2.23
CA ILE A 210 22.22 -9.06 2.96
C ILE A 210 21.03 -9.85 3.49
N ARG A 211 19.94 -9.22 3.91
CA ARG A 211 18.74 -9.93 4.39
C ARG A 211 18.07 -10.78 3.33
N GLU A 212 18.11 -10.37 2.09
CA GLU A 212 17.47 -11.12 0.99
C GLU A 212 18.41 -12.10 0.29
N TYR A 213 19.69 -11.74 0.09
CA TYR A 213 20.63 -12.64 -0.57
C TYR A 213 21.21 -13.72 0.34
N ALA A 214 21.24 -13.52 1.67
CA ALA A 214 21.61 -14.58 2.61
C ALA A 214 20.54 -15.70 2.76
N ARG A 215 19.39 -15.56 2.11
CA ARG A 215 18.31 -16.57 2.08
C ARG A 215 18.24 -17.37 0.77
N LEU A 216 19.12 -17.12 -0.18
CA LEU A 216 19.22 -17.95 -1.37
C LEU A 216 19.97 -19.24 -1.02
N PRO A 217 19.42 -20.44 -1.33
CA PRO A 217 20.04 -21.73 -1.03
C PRO A 217 21.32 -21.94 -1.84
#